data_dff171da74a4cfa883863ea987bd7537
#
_entry.id   dff171da74a4cfa883863ea987bd7537
#
_cell.length_a   1.000
_cell.length_b   1.000
_cell.length_c   1.000
_cell.angle_alpha   90.00
_cell.angle_beta   90.00
_cell.angle_gamma   90.00
#
_symmetry.space_group_name_H-M   'P 1'
#
loop_
_entity.id
_entity.type
_entity.pdbx_description
1 polymer ?
#
loop_
_entity_poly.entity_id
_entity_poly.type
_entity_poly.pdbx_seq_one_letter_code
_entity_poly.pdbx_strand_id
1 'polypeptide(L)'
;MKKYNRIKHLVMAISCACLFLGNTMEIEAAKKNVKLSEITFDSEFYYNTYPDLQQVIGKDEQALYNHYINFGIKEGRFGSEEFNCYTYMNNYGDLRLAFGGDYLAYCEHYEKFGKEEGRTASEKQEPVIASAKTLLGTYTTYYDASMTRATNVKVSAERINGIILAPGQEFSYSDVVLPRTRYNGYDLGEQIYGGKIVLGLGGGICQTSSTLYAAMVGAGLTATERYPHSLPVDYVPRHLESAIAQGYKDLKFVNTFDKNMQIVATADDATGKLTVSLYTIGNN
;
A
#
# COMPACT_ATOMS: atom_id res chain seq x y z
N MET A 1 6.72 -7.95 29.77
CA MET A 1 8.06 -7.80 29.17
C MET A 1 8.62 -9.06 28.47
N LYS A 2 8.11 -10.28 28.64
CA LYS A 2 8.62 -11.50 27.93
C LYS A 2 7.94 -11.81 26.59
N LYS A 3 6.77 -11.23 26.26
CA LYS A 3 6.08 -11.45 24.98
C LYS A 3 6.61 -10.58 23.83
N TYR A 4 7.10 -9.40 24.15
CA TYR A 4 7.59 -8.43 23.12
C TYR A 4 8.88 -8.84 22.43
N ASN A 5 9.74 -9.64 23.12
CA ASN A 5 10.99 -10.11 22.54
C ASN A 5 10.84 -11.28 21.54
N ARG A 6 9.71 -12.01 21.56
CA ARG A 6 9.49 -13.09 20.58
C ARG A 6 9.12 -12.60 19.21
N ILE A 7 8.48 -11.42 19.10
CA ILE A 7 8.09 -10.81 17.82
C ILE A 7 9.33 -10.27 17.08
N LYS A 8 10.30 -9.70 17.81
CA LYS A 8 11.57 -9.23 17.21
C LYS A 8 12.39 -10.36 16.56
N HIS A 9 12.32 -11.57 17.07
CA HIS A 9 13.08 -12.71 16.52
C HIS A 9 12.42 -13.33 15.28
N LEU A 10 11.13 -13.14 15.07
CA LEU A 10 10.43 -13.67 13.89
C LEU A 10 10.61 -12.75 12.68
N VAL A 11 10.66 -11.43 12.87
CA VAL A 11 10.91 -10.46 11.79
C VAL A 11 12.38 -10.49 11.34
N MET A 12 13.31 -10.85 12.22
CA MET A 12 14.76 -10.89 11.91
C MET A 12 15.20 -12.17 11.20
N ALA A 13 14.38 -13.24 11.19
CA ALA A 13 14.72 -14.50 10.54
C ALA A 13 14.37 -14.55 9.04
N ILE A 14 13.69 -13.57 8.48
CA ILE A 14 13.31 -13.52 7.06
C ILE A 14 14.30 -12.68 6.21
N SER A 15 15.20 -11.94 6.83
CA SER A 15 16.06 -10.96 6.14
C SER A 15 17.49 -11.45 5.83
N CYS A 16 17.85 -12.70 6.05
CA CYS A 16 19.25 -13.15 5.91
C CYS A 16 19.40 -14.52 5.25
N ALA A 17 18.94 -14.69 4.00
CA ALA A 17 19.34 -15.81 3.16
C ALA A 17 19.09 -15.50 1.67
N CYS A 18 19.80 -14.55 1.08
CA CYS A 18 19.99 -14.46 -0.36
C CYS A 18 21.38 -13.93 -0.67
N LEU A 19 22.39 -14.83 -0.67
CA LEU A 19 23.66 -14.59 -1.35
C LEU A 19 24.12 -15.88 -2.02
N PHE A 20 24.28 -15.77 -3.36
CA PHE A 20 25.04 -16.62 -4.29
C PHE A 20 24.43 -17.97 -4.75
N LEU A 21 23.95 -18.00 -6.00
CA LEU A 21 24.63 -18.67 -7.14
C LEU A 21 23.74 -18.52 -8.38
N GLY A 22 24.31 -18.06 -9.48
CA GLY A 22 23.67 -17.90 -10.78
C GLY A 22 23.28 -19.26 -11.34
N ASN A 23 22.01 -19.32 -11.74
CA ASN A 23 21.48 -20.10 -12.86
C ASN A 23 20.05 -19.64 -13.08
N THR A 24 19.68 -19.42 -14.34
CA THR A 24 18.31 -19.20 -14.80
C THR A 24 17.44 -20.39 -14.37
N MET A 25 16.93 -20.34 -13.16
CA MET A 25 15.83 -21.18 -12.73
C MET A 25 14.62 -20.27 -12.60
N GLU A 26 13.59 -20.57 -13.35
CA GLU A 26 12.23 -20.15 -13.11
C GLU A 26 12.00 -20.25 -11.59
N ILE A 27 11.77 -19.09 -10.97
CA ILE A 27 11.28 -19.07 -9.60
C ILE A 27 9.81 -19.44 -9.71
N GLU A 28 9.55 -20.73 -9.83
CA GLU A 28 8.31 -21.29 -9.33
C GLU A 28 8.35 -21.04 -7.81
N ALA A 29 7.70 -19.95 -7.40
CA ALA A 29 7.43 -19.73 -6.00
C ALA A 29 6.75 -21.02 -5.51
N ALA A 30 7.41 -21.75 -4.63
CA ALA A 30 6.82 -22.87 -3.94
C ALA A 30 5.54 -22.32 -3.30
N LYS A 31 4.38 -22.58 -3.92
CA LYS A 31 3.07 -22.26 -3.36
C LYS A 31 3.02 -23.04 -2.05
N LYS A 32 3.29 -22.37 -0.94
CA LYS A 32 2.89 -22.86 0.37
C LYS A 32 1.43 -23.25 0.21
N ASN A 33 1.08 -24.49 0.54
CA ASN A 33 -0.31 -24.90 0.68
C ASN A 33 -0.89 -24.19 1.91
N VAL A 34 -1.13 -22.89 1.79
CA VAL A 34 -1.80 -22.09 2.80
C VAL A 34 -3.27 -22.43 2.69
N LYS A 35 -3.83 -23.05 3.70
CA LYS A 35 -5.27 -23.24 3.82
C LYS A 35 -5.79 -22.18 4.76
N LEU A 36 -6.50 -21.20 4.22
CA LEU A 36 -7.20 -20.18 4.99
C LEU A 36 -8.37 -20.83 5.74
N SER A 37 -8.68 -20.32 6.92
CA SER A 37 -9.86 -20.72 7.69
C SER A 37 -11.10 -20.01 7.18
N GLU A 38 -12.28 -20.43 7.67
CA GLU A 38 -13.58 -19.77 7.34
C GLU A 38 -13.63 -18.30 7.79
N ILE A 39 -12.74 -17.88 8.69
CA ILE A 39 -12.61 -16.49 9.11
C ILE A 39 -12.24 -15.58 7.93
N THR A 40 -11.31 -16.01 7.07
CA THR A 40 -10.83 -15.21 5.94
C THR A 40 -11.38 -15.68 4.60
N PHE A 41 -11.82 -16.94 4.50
CA PHE A 41 -12.46 -17.47 3.31
C PHE A 41 -13.55 -18.49 3.64
N ASP A 42 -14.80 -18.10 3.42
CA ASP A 42 -16.00 -18.94 3.50
C ASP A 42 -16.51 -19.19 2.07
N SER A 43 -16.46 -20.44 1.64
CA SER A 43 -16.84 -20.83 0.27
C SER A 43 -18.32 -20.62 -0.03
N GLU A 44 -19.19 -20.81 0.95
CA GLU A 44 -20.64 -20.62 0.79
C GLU A 44 -20.96 -19.12 0.69
N PHE A 45 -20.39 -18.29 1.57
CA PHE A 45 -20.47 -16.83 1.48
C PHE A 45 -19.98 -16.34 0.11
N TYR A 46 -18.80 -16.81 -0.31
CA TYR A 46 -18.17 -16.40 -1.55
C TYR A 46 -19.02 -16.75 -2.78
N TYR A 47 -19.54 -17.97 -2.82
CA TYR A 47 -20.44 -18.41 -3.87
C TYR A 47 -21.73 -17.57 -3.92
N ASN A 48 -22.36 -17.32 -2.76
CA ASN A 48 -23.62 -16.58 -2.70
C ASN A 48 -23.48 -15.10 -3.02
N THR A 49 -22.32 -14.52 -2.69
CA THR A 49 -22.04 -13.09 -2.88
C THR A 49 -21.70 -12.73 -4.33
N TYR A 50 -21.12 -13.68 -5.10
CA TYR A 50 -20.62 -13.38 -6.45
C TYR A 50 -21.32 -14.20 -7.55
N PRO A 51 -22.45 -13.67 -8.15
CA PRO A 51 -23.25 -14.39 -9.14
C PRO A 51 -22.47 -14.78 -10.41
N ASP A 52 -21.41 -14.06 -10.76
CA ASP A 52 -20.55 -14.39 -11.89
C ASP A 52 -19.82 -15.72 -11.67
N LEU A 53 -19.46 -16.04 -10.43
CA LEU A 53 -18.81 -17.31 -10.09
C LEU A 53 -19.79 -18.48 -10.05
N GLN A 54 -21.04 -18.21 -9.73
CA GLN A 54 -22.10 -19.24 -9.74
C GLN A 54 -22.25 -19.90 -11.11
N GLN A 55 -22.12 -19.11 -12.17
CA GLN A 55 -22.28 -19.59 -13.54
C GLN A 55 -21.02 -20.30 -14.06
N VAL A 56 -19.83 -19.91 -13.60
CA VAL A 56 -18.55 -20.36 -14.16
C VAL A 56 -17.92 -21.47 -13.32
N ILE A 57 -18.02 -21.39 -11.99
CA ILE A 57 -17.37 -22.31 -11.04
C ILE A 57 -18.41 -23.24 -10.37
N GLY A 58 -19.61 -22.73 -10.09
CA GLY A 58 -20.60 -23.46 -9.31
C GLY A 58 -20.22 -23.56 -7.83
N LYS A 59 -20.67 -24.62 -7.15
CA LYS A 59 -20.46 -24.87 -5.71
C LYS A 59 -19.21 -25.68 -5.39
N ASP A 60 -18.25 -25.74 -6.29
CA ASP A 60 -16.96 -26.41 -6.02
C ASP A 60 -16.12 -25.57 -5.07
N GLU A 61 -16.04 -25.97 -3.81
CA GLU A 61 -15.33 -25.24 -2.76
C GLU A 61 -13.85 -25.05 -3.08
N GLN A 62 -13.19 -26.06 -3.65
CA GLN A 62 -11.76 -25.95 -3.98
C GLN A 62 -11.54 -25.01 -5.16
N ALA A 63 -12.41 -25.00 -6.14
CA ALA A 63 -12.34 -24.10 -7.27
C ALA A 63 -12.63 -22.65 -6.85
N LEU A 64 -13.62 -22.43 -5.97
CA LEU A 64 -13.91 -21.13 -5.37
C LEU A 64 -12.72 -20.62 -4.54
N TYR A 65 -12.12 -21.47 -3.72
CA TYR A 65 -10.90 -21.16 -2.96
C TYR A 65 -9.74 -20.77 -3.88
N ASN A 66 -9.50 -21.57 -4.90
CA ASN A 66 -8.44 -21.29 -5.88
C ASN A 66 -8.68 -19.98 -6.63
N HIS A 67 -9.95 -19.68 -6.95
CA HIS A 67 -10.32 -18.39 -7.53
C HIS A 67 -10.02 -17.25 -6.57
N TYR A 68 -10.43 -17.36 -5.30
CA TYR A 68 -10.20 -16.33 -4.29
C TYR A 68 -8.70 -16.00 -4.14
N ILE A 69 -7.86 -17.02 -3.96
CA ILE A 69 -6.42 -16.83 -3.76
C ILE A 69 -5.72 -16.23 -4.99
N ASN A 70 -6.08 -16.67 -6.19
CA ASN A 70 -5.36 -16.26 -7.39
C ASN A 70 -5.90 -14.95 -7.98
N PHE A 71 -7.19 -14.67 -7.79
CA PHE A 71 -7.90 -13.55 -8.43
C PHE A 71 -8.69 -12.73 -7.43
N GLY A 72 -9.59 -13.35 -6.64
CA GLY A 72 -10.58 -12.67 -5.81
C GLY A 72 -9.99 -11.67 -4.82
N ILE A 73 -8.88 -12.00 -4.16
CA ILE A 73 -8.18 -11.07 -3.27
C ILE A 73 -7.75 -9.81 -4.04
N LYS A 74 -7.16 -9.99 -5.23
CA LYS A 74 -6.70 -8.87 -6.08
C LYS A 74 -7.84 -8.08 -6.69
N GLU A 75 -9.00 -8.70 -6.84
CA GLU A 75 -10.24 -8.06 -7.28
C GLU A 75 -10.92 -7.28 -6.16
N GLY A 76 -10.40 -7.35 -4.94
CA GLY A 76 -11.00 -6.69 -3.78
C GLY A 76 -12.25 -7.39 -3.26
N ARG A 77 -12.47 -8.66 -3.64
CA ARG A 77 -13.62 -9.43 -3.18
C ARG A 77 -13.51 -9.79 -1.70
N PHE A 78 -14.63 -9.78 -1.02
CA PHE A 78 -14.76 -10.34 0.32
C PHE A 78 -14.55 -11.85 0.28
N GLY A 79 -13.69 -12.39 1.12
CA GLY A 79 -13.53 -13.84 1.27
C GLY A 79 -14.54 -14.45 2.23
N SER A 80 -14.96 -13.66 3.23
CA SER A 80 -16.01 -13.98 4.21
C SER A 80 -16.78 -12.73 4.56
N GLU A 81 -17.85 -12.84 5.37
CA GLU A 81 -18.65 -11.69 5.83
C GLU A 81 -17.79 -10.69 6.64
N GLU A 82 -16.81 -11.19 7.39
CA GLU A 82 -15.97 -10.35 8.27
C GLU A 82 -14.62 -9.96 7.68
N PHE A 83 -14.24 -10.50 6.49
CA PHE A 83 -12.90 -10.29 5.96
C PHE A 83 -12.86 -9.88 4.48
N ASN A 84 -12.31 -8.68 4.26
CA ASN A 84 -11.84 -8.20 2.98
C ASN A 84 -10.35 -7.84 3.11
N CYS A 85 -9.51 -8.56 2.37
CA CYS A 85 -8.05 -8.36 2.42
C CYS A 85 -7.64 -6.92 2.08
N TYR A 86 -8.33 -6.30 1.13
CA TYR A 86 -8.07 -4.91 0.72
C TYR A 86 -8.43 -3.91 1.81
N THR A 87 -9.59 -4.09 2.45
CA THR A 87 -10.02 -3.27 3.58
C THR A 87 -9.02 -3.42 4.73
N TYR A 88 -8.63 -4.65 5.05
CA TYR A 88 -7.64 -4.92 6.09
C TYR A 88 -6.29 -4.27 5.80
N MET A 89 -5.78 -4.44 4.59
CA MET A 89 -4.55 -3.79 4.14
C MET A 89 -4.64 -2.26 4.26
N ASN A 90 -5.76 -1.66 3.84
CA ASN A 90 -5.93 -0.20 3.86
C ASN A 90 -6.10 0.37 5.26
N ASN A 91 -6.70 -0.39 6.18
CA ASN A 91 -6.89 0.05 7.57
C ASN A 91 -5.58 0.11 8.36
N TYR A 92 -4.56 -0.72 8.00
CA TYR A 92 -3.38 -0.89 8.84
C TYR A 92 -2.08 -0.61 8.08
N GLY A 93 -1.54 0.61 8.29
CA GLY A 93 -0.31 1.06 7.65
C GLY A 93 0.93 0.26 8.04
N ASP A 94 0.98 -0.23 9.29
CA ASP A 94 2.04 -1.12 9.78
C ASP A 94 2.11 -2.43 8.98
N LEU A 95 0.94 -2.98 8.60
CA LEU A 95 0.88 -4.19 7.80
C LEU A 95 1.29 -3.93 6.34
N ARG A 96 0.94 -2.75 5.78
CA ARG A 96 1.40 -2.38 4.43
C ARG A 96 2.92 -2.34 4.34
N LEU A 97 3.57 -1.80 5.36
CA LEU A 97 5.04 -1.77 5.43
C LEU A 97 5.65 -3.17 5.62
N ALA A 98 4.97 -4.05 6.36
CA ALA A 98 5.46 -5.39 6.65
C ALA A 98 5.28 -6.36 5.49
N PHE A 99 4.15 -6.30 4.78
CA PHE A 99 3.72 -7.31 3.82
C PHE A 99 3.70 -6.81 2.37
N GLY A 100 3.67 -5.47 2.15
CA GLY A 100 3.64 -4.90 0.80
C GLY A 100 2.54 -5.52 -0.07
N GLY A 101 2.91 -6.17 -1.17
CA GLY A 101 2.00 -6.87 -2.09
C GLY A 101 1.72 -8.34 -1.77
N ASP A 102 2.17 -8.86 -0.63
CA ASP A 102 1.87 -10.23 -0.21
C ASP A 102 0.49 -10.33 0.46
N TYR A 103 -0.55 -10.45 -0.35
CA TYR A 103 -1.93 -10.50 0.12
C TYR A 103 -2.22 -11.70 1.04
N LEU A 104 -1.55 -12.84 0.85
CA LEU A 104 -1.76 -13.99 1.73
C LEU A 104 -1.24 -13.71 3.14
N ALA A 105 -0.16 -12.95 3.28
CA ALA A 105 0.34 -12.56 4.58
C ALA A 105 -0.68 -11.75 5.39
N TYR A 106 -1.51 -10.92 4.73
CA TYR A 106 -2.60 -10.20 5.41
C TYR A 106 -3.69 -11.15 5.91
N CYS A 107 -4.09 -12.14 5.10
CA CYS A 107 -5.05 -13.15 5.51
C CYS A 107 -4.53 -13.94 6.73
N GLU A 108 -3.29 -14.46 6.62
CA GLU A 108 -2.67 -15.20 7.72
C GLU A 108 -2.50 -14.35 8.98
N HIS A 109 -2.16 -13.08 8.83
CA HIS A 109 -2.02 -12.17 9.97
C HIS A 109 -3.36 -11.96 10.66
N TYR A 110 -4.44 -11.73 9.89
CA TYR A 110 -5.76 -11.54 10.47
C TYR A 110 -6.21 -12.75 11.28
N GLU A 111 -6.03 -13.97 10.75
CA GLU A 111 -6.38 -15.22 11.43
C GLU A 111 -5.57 -15.45 12.72
N LYS A 112 -4.27 -15.15 12.69
CA LYS A 112 -3.35 -15.48 13.78
C LYS A 112 -3.31 -14.42 14.88
N PHE A 113 -3.54 -13.17 14.53
CA PHE A 113 -3.30 -12.03 15.42
C PHE A 113 -4.38 -10.96 15.30
N GLY A 114 -4.72 -10.55 14.08
CA GLY A 114 -5.52 -9.35 13.84
C GLY A 114 -6.88 -9.39 14.51
N LYS A 115 -7.55 -10.54 14.48
CA LYS A 115 -8.86 -10.71 15.14
C LYS A 115 -8.74 -10.61 16.66
N GLU A 116 -7.72 -11.20 17.26
CA GLU A 116 -7.46 -11.10 18.71
C GLU A 116 -7.01 -9.69 19.13
N GLU A 117 -6.34 -8.97 18.23
CA GLU A 117 -5.96 -7.57 18.43
C GLU A 117 -7.15 -6.60 18.26
N GLY A 118 -8.34 -7.10 17.92
CA GLY A 118 -9.53 -6.29 17.67
C GLY A 118 -9.45 -5.47 16.37
N ARG A 119 -8.60 -5.87 15.43
CA ARG A 119 -8.54 -5.23 14.11
C ARG A 119 -9.75 -5.63 13.28
N THR A 120 -10.31 -4.67 12.52
CA THR A 120 -11.41 -4.92 11.60
C THR A 120 -10.93 -5.05 10.15
N ALA A 121 -11.59 -5.94 9.41
CA ALA A 121 -11.30 -6.19 8.01
C ALA A 121 -12.55 -6.08 7.11
N SER A 122 -13.71 -5.76 7.66
CA SER A 122 -14.97 -5.60 6.92
C SER A 122 -15.36 -4.14 6.73
N GLU A 123 -14.88 -3.25 7.60
CA GLU A 123 -15.21 -1.83 7.55
C GLU A 123 -13.95 -0.97 7.39
N LYS A 124 -14.06 0.10 6.59
CA LYS A 124 -13.01 1.10 6.47
C LYS A 124 -12.88 1.85 7.80
N GLN A 125 -11.73 1.77 8.43
CA GLN A 125 -11.46 2.58 9.62
C GLN A 125 -11.03 3.99 9.21
N GLU A 126 -11.62 5.00 9.85
CA GLU A 126 -11.08 6.34 9.79
C GLU A 126 -9.69 6.36 10.46
N PRO A 127 -8.70 7.07 9.90
CA PRO A 127 -7.37 7.14 10.50
C PRO A 127 -7.49 7.61 11.96
N VAL A 128 -6.99 6.82 12.91
CA VAL A 128 -6.93 7.23 14.31
C VAL A 128 -6.00 8.44 14.40
N ILE A 129 -6.60 9.62 14.54
CA ILE A 129 -5.84 10.85 14.76
C ILE A 129 -5.39 10.83 16.22
N ALA A 130 -4.15 10.41 16.45
CA ALA A 130 -3.57 10.47 17.79
C ALA A 130 -3.68 11.89 18.38
N SER A 131 -4.10 11.99 19.63
CA SER A 131 -4.53 13.23 20.28
C SER A 131 -3.44 14.29 20.53
N ALA A 132 -2.17 13.97 20.25
CA ALA A 132 -1.05 14.91 20.32
C ALA A 132 -0.15 14.75 19.09
N LYS A 133 -0.47 15.53 18.03
CA LYS A 133 0.33 15.56 16.80
C LYS A 133 1.08 16.88 16.69
N THR A 134 2.38 16.82 16.38
CA THR A 134 3.15 18.00 15.97
C THR A 134 3.42 17.91 14.48
N LEU A 135 2.99 18.93 13.73
CA LEU A 135 3.27 19.03 12.30
C LEU A 135 4.77 19.21 12.08
N LEU A 136 5.35 18.36 11.24
CA LEU A 136 6.74 18.42 10.82
C LEU A 136 6.91 19.14 9.49
N GLY A 137 6.06 18.78 8.52
CA GLY A 137 6.08 19.37 7.19
C GLY A 137 4.79 19.03 6.44
N THR A 138 4.43 19.89 5.52
CA THR A 138 3.23 19.75 4.67
C THR A 138 3.47 20.34 3.31
N TYR A 139 2.84 19.75 2.29
CA TYR A 139 2.83 20.29 0.95
C TYR A 139 1.51 19.99 0.25
N THR A 140 1.09 20.89 -0.64
CA THR A 140 -0.13 20.73 -1.43
C THR A 140 0.17 20.92 -2.91
N THR A 141 -0.35 20.03 -3.73
CA THR A 141 -0.36 20.13 -5.19
C THR A 141 -1.80 20.09 -5.68
N TYR A 142 -2.00 20.48 -6.94
CA TYR A 142 -3.33 20.53 -7.55
C TYR A 142 -3.40 19.58 -8.75
N TYR A 143 -4.55 18.97 -8.95
CA TYR A 143 -4.84 18.12 -10.09
C TYR A 143 -6.24 18.41 -10.65
N ASP A 144 -6.44 18.12 -11.92
CA ASP A 144 -7.76 18.22 -12.54
C ASP A 144 -8.55 16.94 -12.22
N ALA A 145 -9.57 17.07 -11.38
CA ALA A 145 -10.42 15.95 -10.94
C ALA A 145 -11.27 15.36 -12.08
N SER A 146 -11.43 16.06 -13.22
CA SER A 146 -12.14 15.55 -14.40
C SER A 146 -11.31 14.55 -15.22
N MET A 147 -9.99 14.51 -15.02
CA MET A 147 -9.09 13.63 -15.74
C MET A 147 -9.04 12.23 -15.10
N THR A 148 -8.90 11.18 -15.91
CA THR A 148 -8.80 9.79 -15.43
C THR A 148 -7.63 9.57 -14.46
N ARG A 149 -6.54 10.35 -14.58
CA ARG A 149 -5.41 10.31 -13.65
C ARG A 149 -5.78 10.69 -12.19
N ALA A 150 -6.87 11.42 -11.99
CA ALA A 150 -7.34 11.83 -10.66
C ALA A 150 -7.63 10.61 -9.77
N THR A 151 -8.25 9.56 -10.32
CA THR A 151 -8.44 8.27 -9.63
C THR A 151 -7.13 7.74 -9.09
N ASN A 152 -6.05 7.77 -9.88
CA ASN A 152 -4.74 7.26 -9.47
C ASN A 152 -4.07 8.12 -8.39
N VAL A 153 -4.25 9.44 -8.44
CA VAL A 153 -3.81 10.37 -7.39
C VAL A 153 -4.50 10.01 -6.07
N LYS A 154 -5.83 9.85 -6.11
CA LYS A 154 -6.63 9.50 -4.94
C LYS A 154 -6.24 8.15 -4.35
N VAL A 155 -6.20 7.10 -5.17
CA VAL A 155 -5.81 5.75 -4.74
C VAL A 155 -4.41 5.75 -4.11
N SER A 156 -3.44 6.43 -4.73
CA SER A 156 -2.09 6.48 -4.17
C SER A 156 -2.00 7.32 -2.89
N ALA A 157 -2.79 8.40 -2.77
CA ALA A 157 -2.90 9.15 -1.53
C ALA A 157 -3.53 8.32 -0.40
N GLU A 158 -4.63 7.62 -0.68
CA GLU A 158 -5.27 6.71 0.29
C GLU A 158 -4.31 5.62 0.78
N ARG A 159 -3.46 5.09 -0.10
CA ARG A 159 -2.51 4.05 0.26
C ARG A 159 -1.39 4.50 1.19
N ILE A 160 -0.92 5.73 1.06
CA ILE A 160 0.10 6.26 1.97
C ILE A 160 -0.51 6.91 3.22
N ASN A 161 -1.82 7.20 3.22
CA ASN A 161 -2.48 7.83 4.35
C ASN A 161 -2.51 6.92 5.57
N GLY A 162 -2.20 7.48 6.74
CA GLY A 162 -2.25 6.78 8.02
C GLY A 162 -1.02 5.92 8.32
N ILE A 163 -0.03 5.82 7.44
CA ILE A 163 1.20 5.07 7.69
C ILE A 163 1.97 5.70 8.85
N ILE A 164 2.39 4.85 9.79
CA ILE A 164 3.20 5.24 10.94
C ILE A 164 4.57 4.58 10.83
N LEU A 165 5.62 5.38 10.89
CA LEU A 165 7.00 4.94 10.87
C LEU A 165 7.60 5.09 12.27
N ALA A 166 8.12 4.01 12.84
CA ALA A 166 8.89 4.06 14.08
C ALA A 166 10.23 4.79 13.86
N PRO A 167 10.89 5.30 14.93
CA PRO A 167 12.23 5.83 14.83
C PRO A 167 13.19 4.86 14.12
N GLY A 168 13.93 5.34 13.13
CA GLY A 168 14.85 4.55 12.32
C GLY A 168 14.21 3.66 11.25
N GLN A 169 12.89 3.63 11.13
CA GLN A 169 12.19 2.84 10.10
C GLN A 169 12.25 3.52 8.74
N GLU A 170 12.58 2.74 7.70
CA GLU A 170 12.55 3.19 6.31
C GLU A 170 11.14 3.07 5.71
N PHE A 171 10.77 4.05 4.91
CA PHE A 171 9.59 4.06 4.05
C PHE A 171 10.00 3.84 2.60
N SER A 172 9.26 3.01 1.87
CA SER A 172 9.31 2.86 0.41
C SER A 172 7.94 3.16 -0.17
N TYR A 173 7.89 4.14 -1.08
CA TYR A 173 6.63 4.51 -1.74
C TYR A 173 6.13 3.38 -2.64
N SER A 174 7.05 2.73 -3.36
CA SER A 174 6.71 1.62 -4.25
C SER A 174 6.12 0.43 -3.51
N ASP A 175 6.63 0.08 -2.34
CA ASP A 175 6.12 -1.05 -1.54
C ASP A 175 4.65 -0.83 -1.12
N VAL A 176 4.26 0.44 -0.95
CA VAL A 176 2.91 0.81 -0.52
C VAL A 176 1.93 0.94 -1.69
N VAL A 177 2.37 1.49 -2.83
CA VAL A 177 1.44 1.86 -3.92
C VAL A 177 1.42 0.85 -5.08
N LEU A 178 2.38 -0.07 -5.15
CA LEU A 178 2.45 -1.11 -6.17
C LEU A 178 1.85 -2.43 -5.68
N PRO A 179 1.43 -3.34 -6.57
CA PRO A 179 1.33 -3.17 -8.02
C PRO A 179 0.16 -2.29 -8.44
N ARG A 180 0.34 -1.59 -9.56
CA ARG A 180 -0.71 -0.78 -10.18
C ARG A 180 -1.56 -1.67 -11.08
N THR A 181 -2.71 -2.06 -10.59
CA THR A 181 -3.68 -2.89 -11.33
C THR A 181 -5.07 -2.26 -11.21
N ARG A 182 -6.00 -2.61 -12.12
CA ARG A 182 -7.40 -2.20 -11.99
C ARG A 182 -8.03 -2.74 -10.71
N TYR A 183 -7.65 -3.93 -10.28
CA TYR A 183 -8.11 -4.52 -9.01
C TYR A 183 -7.68 -3.72 -7.80
N ASN A 184 -6.53 -3.05 -7.91
CA ASN A 184 -6.01 -2.16 -6.87
C ASN A 184 -6.60 -0.74 -6.95
N GLY A 185 -7.64 -0.55 -7.75
CA GLY A 185 -8.32 0.72 -7.92
C GLY A 185 -7.66 1.68 -8.92
N TYR A 186 -6.53 1.29 -9.54
CA TYR A 186 -5.87 2.13 -10.53
C TYR A 186 -6.54 2.04 -11.89
N ASP A 187 -6.53 3.16 -12.61
CA ASP A 187 -7.01 3.24 -13.99
C ASP A 187 -5.93 3.80 -14.93
N LEU A 188 -6.25 3.85 -16.21
CA LEU A 188 -5.39 4.46 -17.22
C LEU A 188 -5.25 5.96 -16.95
N GLY A 189 -4.03 6.46 -17.01
CA GLY A 189 -3.72 7.87 -16.89
C GLY A 189 -2.45 8.19 -17.66
N GLU A 190 -2.20 9.46 -17.92
CA GLU A 190 -0.98 9.91 -18.56
C GLU A 190 0.23 9.67 -17.64
N GLN A 191 1.27 9.07 -18.21
CA GLN A 191 2.55 8.85 -17.57
C GLN A 191 3.70 9.14 -18.52
N ILE A 192 4.87 9.46 -17.97
CA ILE A 192 6.08 9.69 -18.74
C ILE A 192 6.81 8.34 -18.89
N TYR A 193 6.96 7.87 -20.12
CA TYR A 193 7.71 6.65 -20.46
C TYR A 193 8.59 6.89 -21.67
N GLY A 194 9.89 6.58 -21.55
CA GLY A 194 10.84 6.79 -22.66
C GLY A 194 10.92 8.24 -23.16
N GLY A 195 10.73 9.24 -22.28
CA GLY A 195 10.73 10.65 -22.64
C GLY A 195 9.49 11.11 -23.42
N LYS A 196 8.41 10.34 -23.40
CA LYS A 196 7.12 10.64 -24.05
C LYS A 196 5.98 10.50 -23.03
N ILE A 197 4.87 11.23 -23.28
CA ILE A 197 3.62 11.06 -22.55
C ILE A 197 2.85 9.91 -23.22
N VAL A 198 2.50 8.89 -22.43
CA VAL A 198 1.72 7.72 -22.87
C VAL A 198 0.65 7.39 -21.85
N LEU A 199 -0.40 6.69 -22.27
CA LEU A 199 -1.40 6.16 -21.33
C LEU A 199 -0.88 4.86 -20.71
N GLY A 200 -1.04 4.74 -19.39
CA GLY A 200 -0.70 3.53 -18.65
C GLY A 200 -1.40 3.45 -17.30
N LEU A 201 -1.51 2.25 -16.75
CA LEU A 201 -2.12 2.04 -15.43
C LEU A 201 -1.33 2.77 -14.34
N GLY A 202 -2.05 3.52 -13.51
CA GLY A 202 -1.47 4.32 -12.44
C GLY A 202 -0.76 5.59 -12.90
N GLY A 203 -0.98 6.07 -14.13
CA GLY A 203 -0.54 7.41 -14.53
C GLY A 203 -1.12 8.46 -13.59
N GLY A 204 -0.26 9.26 -12.93
CA GLY A 204 -0.65 10.23 -11.90
C GLY A 204 0.01 10.00 -10.53
N ILE A 205 0.42 8.79 -10.16
CA ILE A 205 1.00 8.48 -8.83
C ILE A 205 2.28 9.27 -8.51
N CYS A 206 3.02 9.70 -9.53
CA CYS A 206 4.21 10.53 -9.35
C CYS A 206 3.90 11.91 -8.79
N GLN A 207 2.66 12.39 -8.93
CA GLN A 207 2.23 13.61 -8.26
C GLN A 207 2.15 13.38 -6.74
N THR A 208 1.59 12.25 -6.30
CA THR A 208 1.53 11.90 -4.88
C THR A 208 2.92 11.70 -4.28
N SER A 209 3.83 11.00 -4.98
CA SER A 209 5.20 10.83 -4.50
C SER A 209 5.98 12.15 -4.44
N SER A 210 5.77 13.06 -5.39
CA SER A 210 6.41 14.38 -5.37
C SER A 210 5.84 15.28 -4.26
N THR A 211 4.53 15.20 -4.01
CA THR A 211 3.90 15.94 -2.91
C THR A 211 4.40 15.43 -1.55
N LEU A 212 4.55 14.11 -1.39
CA LEU A 212 5.16 13.51 -0.21
C LEU A 212 6.63 13.93 -0.05
N TYR A 213 7.40 13.89 -1.14
CA TYR A 213 8.80 14.32 -1.11
C TYR A 213 8.93 15.78 -0.70
N ALA A 214 8.08 16.66 -1.23
CA ALA A 214 8.07 18.07 -0.85
C ALA A 214 7.72 18.28 0.64
N ALA A 215 6.73 17.55 1.16
CA ALA A 215 6.39 17.58 2.59
C ALA A 215 7.55 17.06 3.46
N MET A 216 8.22 16.01 3.01
CA MET A 216 9.40 15.41 3.65
C MET A 216 10.57 16.40 3.72
N VAL A 217 10.87 17.09 2.62
CA VAL A 217 11.90 18.16 2.59
C VAL A 217 11.54 19.28 3.55
N GLY A 218 10.27 19.68 3.58
CA GLY A 218 9.75 20.68 4.54
C GLY A 218 9.89 20.23 6.01
N ALA A 219 9.87 18.94 6.27
CA ALA A 219 10.10 18.34 7.58
C ALA A 219 11.61 18.20 7.94
N GLY A 220 12.53 18.58 7.04
CA GLY A 220 13.98 18.44 7.25
C GLY A 220 14.51 17.01 7.04
N LEU A 221 13.71 16.11 6.47
CA LEU A 221 14.13 14.75 6.14
C LEU A 221 14.91 14.70 4.81
N THR A 222 15.76 13.69 4.68
CA THR A 222 16.52 13.42 3.45
C THR A 222 16.06 12.09 2.84
N ALA A 223 15.86 12.08 1.52
CA ALA A 223 15.56 10.83 0.82
C ALA A 223 16.80 9.93 0.74
N THR A 224 16.62 8.64 1.01
CA THR A 224 17.63 7.60 0.78
C THR A 224 17.62 7.15 -0.69
N GLU A 225 16.44 7.26 -1.35
CA GLU A 225 16.28 7.02 -2.78
C GLU A 225 15.30 8.03 -3.38
N ARG A 226 15.65 8.68 -4.51
CA ARG A 226 14.77 9.62 -5.21
C ARG A 226 15.28 9.91 -6.61
N TYR A 227 14.38 10.05 -7.58
CA TYR A 227 14.69 10.34 -8.97
C TYR A 227 13.86 11.51 -9.51
N PRO A 228 14.44 12.40 -10.34
CA PRO A 228 13.67 13.39 -11.07
C PRO A 228 12.95 12.75 -12.26
N HIS A 229 11.92 13.44 -12.79
CA HIS A 229 11.29 13.05 -14.05
C HIS A 229 12.22 13.31 -15.24
N SER A 230 12.01 12.56 -16.33
CA SER A 230 12.71 12.78 -17.60
C SER A 230 12.16 13.97 -18.40
N LEU A 231 10.90 14.32 -18.17
CA LEU A 231 10.25 15.54 -18.70
C LEU A 231 9.81 16.43 -17.53
N PRO A 232 9.73 17.76 -17.73
CA PRO A 232 9.20 18.65 -16.70
C PRO A 232 7.76 18.29 -16.34
N VAL A 233 7.42 18.44 -15.05
CA VAL A 233 6.06 18.39 -14.54
C VAL A 233 5.67 19.78 -14.01
N ASP A 234 4.37 20.09 -13.96
CA ASP A 234 3.83 21.40 -13.63
C ASP A 234 3.33 21.53 -12.17
N TYR A 235 3.13 20.41 -11.50
CA TYR A 235 2.55 20.39 -10.15
C TYR A 235 3.56 20.64 -9.01
N VAL A 236 4.87 20.52 -9.26
CA VAL A 236 5.94 20.85 -8.30
C VAL A 236 7.15 21.47 -9.02
N PRO A 237 7.97 22.30 -8.33
CA PRO A 237 9.28 22.72 -8.81
C PRO A 237 10.22 21.52 -9.04
N ARG A 238 11.12 21.63 -10.02
CA ARG A 238 12.06 20.57 -10.45
C ARG A 238 12.83 19.88 -9.31
N HIS A 239 13.24 20.65 -8.30
CA HIS A 239 13.99 20.12 -7.16
C HIS A 239 13.12 19.34 -6.17
N LEU A 240 11.79 19.42 -6.27
CA LEU A 240 10.82 18.69 -5.44
C LEU A 240 10.14 17.53 -6.18
N GLU A 241 10.58 17.22 -7.40
CA GLU A 241 10.07 16.08 -8.15
C GLU A 241 10.51 14.74 -7.54
N SER A 242 9.63 13.75 -7.59
CA SER A 242 9.93 12.36 -7.28
C SER A 242 9.23 11.44 -8.27
N ALA A 243 9.99 10.91 -9.24
CA ALA A 243 9.50 9.99 -10.25
C ALA A 243 9.53 8.54 -9.75
N ILE A 244 8.44 7.82 -9.97
CA ILE A 244 8.28 6.41 -9.63
C ILE A 244 8.22 5.57 -10.91
N ALA A 245 8.99 4.48 -10.94
CA ALA A 245 8.92 3.48 -12.02
C ALA A 245 9.15 2.11 -11.42
N GLN A 246 8.18 1.22 -11.59
CA GLN A 246 8.17 -0.11 -10.98
C GLN A 246 9.48 -0.86 -11.26
N GLY A 247 10.19 -1.26 -10.20
CA GLY A 247 11.45 -1.98 -10.25
C GLY A 247 12.68 -1.14 -10.61
N TYR A 248 12.54 0.19 -10.84
CA TYR A 248 13.66 1.04 -11.30
C TYR A 248 13.80 2.36 -10.54
N LYS A 249 12.71 2.95 -10.05
CA LYS A 249 12.72 4.25 -9.38
C LYS A 249 11.73 4.24 -8.23
N ASP A 250 12.22 4.65 -7.07
CA ASP A 250 11.42 4.76 -5.87
C ASP A 250 11.65 6.08 -5.15
N LEU A 251 10.79 6.38 -4.18
CA LEU A 251 11.02 7.36 -3.14
C LEU A 251 11.16 6.61 -1.82
N LYS A 252 12.37 6.67 -1.23
CA LYS A 252 12.63 6.10 0.08
C LYS A 252 13.20 7.15 1.03
N PHE A 253 12.87 7.03 2.29
CA PHE A 253 13.44 7.84 3.37
C PHE A 253 13.28 7.13 4.72
N VAL A 254 14.09 7.54 5.70
CA VAL A 254 14.06 7.00 7.06
C VAL A 254 13.45 8.03 7.99
N ASN A 255 12.60 7.59 8.93
CA ASN A 255 12.19 8.43 10.04
C ASN A 255 13.39 8.66 10.98
N THR A 256 14.00 9.83 10.89
CA THR A 256 15.17 10.21 11.71
C THR A 256 14.80 10.89 13.02
N PHE A 257 13.49 11.07 13.29
CA PHE A 257 13.02 11.60 14.57
C PHE A 257 13.05 10.50 15.66
N ASP A 258 13.10 10.93 16.91
CA ASP A 258 13.05 10.07 18.11
C ASP A 258 11.64 9.58 18.48
N LYS A 259 10.62 9.99 17.70
CA LYS A 259 9.19 9.67 17.87
C LYS A 259 8.65 8.99 16.63
N ASN A 260 7.53 8.29 16.81
CA ASN A 260 6.76 7.81 15.68
C ASN A 260 6.35 8.98 14.77
N MET A 261 6.46 8.76 13.45
CA MET A 261 6.04 9.73 12.43
C MET A 261 4.88 9.16 11.65
N GLN A 262 3.82 9.96 11.49
CA GLN A 262 2.64 9.59 10.71
C GLN A 262 2.60 10.39 9.40
N ILE A 263 2.32 9.69 8.31
CA ILE A 263 1.97 10.29 7.00
C ILE A 263 0.45 10.47 6.98
N VAL A 264 -0.01 11.67 6.69
CA VAL A 264 -1.43 11.98 6.43
C VAL A 264 -1.53 12.52 5.02
N ALA A 265 -2.32 11.86 4.18
CA ALA A 265 -2.52 12.26 2.79
C ALA A 265 -4.01 12.35 2.46
N THR A 266 -4.41 13.44 1.84
CA THR A 266 -5.79 13.67 1.41
C THR A 266 -5.81 14.13 -0.04
N ALA A 267 -6.68 13.54 -0.85
CA ALA A 267 -7.00 13.98 -2.19
C ALA A 267 -8.49 14.36 -2.24
N ASP A 268 -8.76 15.61 -2.53
CA ASP A 268 -10.11 16.19 -2.56
C ASP A 268 -10.49 16.55 -4.00
N ASP A 269 -11.36 15.75 -4.60
CA ASP A 269 -11.83 15.95 -5.97
C ASP A 269 -12.67 17.23 -6.15
N ALA A 270 -13.32 17.72 -5.09
CA ALA A 270 -14.13 18.95 -5.17
C ALA A 270 -13.26 20.19 -5.36
N THR A 271 -12.04 20.16 -4.85
CA THR A 271 -11.09 21.27 -4.95
C THR A 271 -9.88 20.97 -5.82
N GLY A 272 -9.73 19.72 -6.29
CA GLY A 272 -8.55 19.26 -7.02
C GLY A 272 -7.26 19.31 -6.19
N LYS A 273 -7.36 19.27 -4.85
CA LYS A 273 -6.22 19.37 -3.94
C LYS A 273 -5.72 18.01 -3.51
N LEU A 274 -4.41 17.81 -3.62
CA LEU A 274 -3.67 16.74 -2.97
C LEU A 274 -2.78 17.36 -1.90
N THR A 275 -3.03 17.04 -0.65
CA THR A 275 -2.21 17.50 0.48
C THR A 275 -1.57 16.30 1.18
N VAL A 276 -0.27 16.38 1.44
CA VAL A 276 0.47 15.42 2.26
C VAL A 276 1.11 16.16 3.42
N SER A 277 0.94 15.64 4.62
CA SER A 277 1.49 16.19 5.86
C SER A 277 2.18 15.10 6.67
N LEU A 278 3.29 15.43 7.30
CA LEU A 278 4.02 14.57 8.21
C LEU A 278 3.87 15.10 9.63
N TYR A 279 3.58 14.22 10.56
CA TYR A 279 3.41 14.55 11.96
C TYR A 279 4.26 13.65 12.85
N THR A 280 4.85 14.18 13.94
CA THR A 280 5.21 13.31 15.05
C THR A 280 3.96 12.99 15.86
N ILE A 281 3.88 11.75 16.34
CA ILE A 281 2.81 11.28 17.22
C ILE A 281 3.44 10.76 18.50
N GLY A 282 2.76 10.98 19.65
CA GLY A 282 3.22 10.45 20.93
C GLY A 282 3.33 8.92 20.89
N ASN A 283 4.34 8.36 21.55
CA ASN A 283 4.38 6.93 21.82
C ASN A 283 3.31 6.64 22.88
N ASN A 284 2.27 5.89 22.52
CA ASN A 284 1.35 5.30 23.49
C ASN A 284 2.02 4.13 24.18
#